data_199a714223875db6691af5c6d3c0d636
#
_entry.id   199a714223875db6691af5c6d3c0d636
#
_cell.length_a   1.000
_cell.length_b   1.000
_cell.length_c   1.000
_cell.angle_alpha   90.00
_cell.angle_beta   90.00
_cell.angle_gamma   90.00
#
_symmetry.space_group_name_H-M   'P 1'
#
loop_
_entity.id
_entity.type
_entity.pdbx_description
1 polymer ?
#
loop_
_entity_poly.entity_id
_entity_poly.type
_entity_poly.pdbx_seq_one_letter_code
_entity_poly.pdbx_strand_id
1 'polypeptide(L)'
;MKILVPTDGSKYAEEALYTAIELLKAKEGELFLLTVVPSLAGMDLEISAGRSADILAEFEAQGAKVINRACDIAHGEGVKVTCKGENTAPSIPDAIVDFAEKEKVDLIVIGTKGLGPSSRFRMGSVASKVVRHAPCSVYVVKKKE
;
A
#
# COMPACT_ATOMS: atom_id res chain seq x y z
N MET A 1 -4.18 -17.99 5.78
CA MET A 1 -3.35 -16.82 6.14
C MET A 1 -3.79 -15.60 5.32
N LYS A 2 -3.95 -14.47 5.97
CA LYS A 2 -4.30 -13.22 5.32
C LYS A 2 -3.07 -12.33 5.20
N ILE A 3 -2.71 -11.95 3.99
CA ILE A 3 -1.57 -11.08 3.70
C ILE A 3 -2.08 -9.76 3.15
N LEU A 4 -1.58 -8.66 3.68
CA LEU A 4 -1.85 -7.31 3.18
C LEU A 4 -0.60 -6.76 2.49
N VAL A 5 -0.77 -6.28 1.27
CA VAL A 5 0.27 -5.53 0.54
C VAL A 5 -0.26 -4.12 0.28
N PRO A 6 0.23 -3.13 1.02
CA PRO A 6 -0.03 -1.74 0.65
C PRO A 6 0.82 -1.38 -0.55
N THR A 7 0.24 -0.67 -1.50
CA THR A 7 0.95 -0.30 -2.73
C THR A 7 0.71 1.16 -3.10
N ASP A 8 1.77 1.82 -3.53
CA ASP A 8 1.76 3.17 -4.09
C ASP A 8 2.11 3.17 -5.59
N GLY A 9 2.23 1.98 -6.18
CA GLY A 9 2.63 1.82 -7.58
C GLY A 9 4.13 1.87 -7.82
N SER A 10 4.94 2.04 -6.78
CA SER A 10 6.39 2.04 -6.90
C SER A 10 6.94 0.65 -7.22
N LYS A 11 8.17 0.60 -7.71
CA LYS A 11 8.88 -0.66 -7.95
C LYS A 11 9.13 -1.44 -6.65
N TYR A 12 9.27 -0.74 -5.54
CA TYR A 12 9.42 -1.36 -4.21
C TYR A 12 8.14 -2.06 -3.78
N ALA A 13 6.99 -1.44 -4.00
CA ALA A 13 5.70 -2.05 -3.71
C ALA A 13 5.42 -3.23 -4.64
N GLU A 14 5.83 -3.17 -5.89
CA GLU A 14 5.69 -4.27 -6.84
C GLU A 14 6.53 -5.48 -6.42
N GLU A 15 7.75 -5.28 -5.94
CA GLU A 15 8.57 -6.36 -5.38
C GLU A 15 7.89 -7.00 -4.15
N ALA A 16 7.29 -6.18 -3.30
CA ALA A 16 6.53 -6.68 -2.16
C ALA A 16 5.34 -7.53 -2.62
N LEU A 17 4.64 -7.09 -3.65
CA LEU A 17 3.52 -7.85 -4.22
C LEU A 17 3.95 -9.23 -4.72
N TYR A 18 5.04 -9.31 -5.50
CA TYR A 18 5.54 -10.60 -5.98
C TYR A 18 5.99 -11.51 -4.84
N THR A 19 6.60 -10.95 -3.81
CA THR A 19 6.98 -11.71 -2.61
C THR A 19 5.74 -12.30 -1.92
N ALA A 20 4.70 -11.50 -1.75
CA ALA A 20 3.44 -11.98 -1.15
C ALA A 20 2.78 -13.07 -1.99
N ILE A 21 2.80 -12.93 -3.31
CA ILE A 21 2.26 -13.94 -4.23
C ILE A 21 3.02 -15.27 -4.08
N GLU A 22 4.33 -15.24 -4.01
CA GLU A 22 5.14 -16.44 -3.78
C GLU A 22 4.81 -17.14 -2.47
N LEU A 23 4.63 -16.36 -1.40
CA LEU A 23 4.23 -16.90 -0.11
C LEU A 23 2.86 -17.59 -0.17
N LEU A 24 1.91 -16.99 -0.90
CA LEU A 24 0.56 -17.55 -1.05
C LEU A 24 0.51 -18.76 -1.98
N LYS A 25 1.44 -18.90 -2.90
CA LYS A 25 1.58 -20.12 -3.71
C LYS A 25 2.12 -21.28 -2.89
N ALA A 26 2.96 -20.99 -1.90
CA ALA A 26 3.50 -22.03 -1.02
C ALA A 26 2.55 -22.40 0.13
N LYS A 27 1.71 -21.46 0.55
CA LYS A 27 0.79 -21.65 1.67
C LYS A 27 -0.54 -20.96 1.36
N GLU A 28 -1.61 -21.72 1.35
CA GLU A 28 -2.94 -21.18 1.04
C GLU A 28 -3.30 -20.00 1.90
N GLY A 29 -3.96 -19.02 1.28
CA GLY A 29 -4.38 -17.82 1.96
C GLY A 29 -5.06 -16.84 1.03
N GLU A 30 -5.24 -15.64 1.53
CA GLU A 30 -5.92 -14.56 0.85
C GLU A 30 -5.04 -13.31 0.84
N LEU A 31 -4.99 -12.65 -0.32
CA LEU A 31 -4.24 -11.42 -0.50
C LEU A 31 -5.19 -10.22 -0.46
N PHE A 32 -4.83 -9.24 0.35
CA PHE A 32 -5.46 -7.92 0.34
C PHE A 32 -4.49 -6.92 -0.27
N LEU A 33 -4.96 -6.19 -1.27
CA LEU A 33 -4.21 -5.07 -1.85
C LEU A 33 -4.89 -3.77 -1.44
N LEU A 34 -4.10 -2.85 -0.92
CA LEU A 34 -4.58 -1.56 -0.46
C LEU A 34 -3.75 -0.43 -1.04
N THR A 35 -4.41 0.52 -1.65
CA THR A 35 -3.81 1.81 -1.99
C THR A 35 -4.51 2.90 -1.19
N VAL A 36 -3.73 3.79 -0.58
CA VAL A 36 -4.26 4.89 0.22
C VAL A 36 -4.00 6.20 -0.51
N VAL A 37 -5.08 6.91 -0.81
CA VAL A 37 -5.02 8.24 -1.41
C VAL A 37 -4.88 9.28 -0.30
N PRO A 38 -3.85 10.16 -0.35
CA PRO A 38 -3.71 11.18 0.67
C PRO A 38 -4.90 12.15 0.66
N SER A 39 -5.37 12.48 1.86
CA SER A 39 -6.38 13.51 2.05
C SER A 39 -5.75 14.90 1.93
N LEU A 40 -6.50 15.86 1.39
CA LEU A 40 -6.09 17.26 1.39
C LEU A 40 -6.24 17.91 2.77
N ALA A 41 -6.96 17.27 3.69
CA ALA A 41 -7.07 17.71 5.07
C ALA A 41 -5.70 17.60 5.75
N GLY A 42 -5.15 18.71 6.20
CA GLY A 42 -3.80 18.76 6.79
C GLY A 42 -2.70 19.18 5.82
N MET A 43 -3.01 19.37 4.56
CA MET A 43 -2.12 20.08 3.66
C MET A 43 -2.33 21.59 3.87
N ASP A 44 -1.27 22.28 4.27
CA ASP A 44 -1.25 23.73 4.43
C ASP A 44 -1.24 24.41 3.04
N LEU A 45 -2.31 24.21 2.29
CA LEU A 45 -2.44 24.78 0.96
C LEU A 45 -3.64 25.71 0.91
N GLU A 46 -3.40 26.98 0.67
CA GLU A 46 -4.43 27.94 0.29
C GLU A 46 -4.93 27.59 -1.12
N ILE A 47 -5.80 26.59 -1.21
CA ILE A 47 -6.37 26.14 -2.46
C ILE A 47 -7.86 26.47 -2.47
N SER A 48 -8.36 27.01 -3.57
CA SER A 48 -9.80 27.21 -3.74
C SER A 48 -10.54 25.87 -3.71
N ALA A 49 -11.80 25.88 -3.29
CA ALA A 49 -12.61 24.66 -3.18
C ALA A 49 -12.68 23.87 -4.51
N GLY A 50 -12.80 24.59 -5.65
CA GLY A 50 -12.82 23.96 -6.96
C GLY A 50 -11.51 23.27 -7.32
N ARG A 51 -10.38 23.91 -6.99
CA ARG A 51 -9.05 23.36 -7.25
C ARG A 51 -8.74 22.18 -6.35
N SER A 52 -9.21 22.21 -5.11
CA SER A 52 -9.09 21.07 -4.19
C SER A 52 -9.81 19.85 -4.72
N ALA A 53 -11.02 20.03 -5.28
CA ALA A 53 -11.77 18.94 -5.89
C ALA A 53 -11.04 18.35 -7.10
N ASP A 54 -10.41 19.16 -7.94
CA ASP A 54 -9.65 18.71 -9.11
C ASP A 54 -8.41 17.91 -8.69
N ILE A 55 -7.67 18.37 -7.68
CA ILE A 55 -6.50 17.69 -7.16
C ILE A 55 -6.89 16.32 -6.55
N LEU A 56 -7.96 16.30 -5.78
CA LEU A 56 -8.46 15.05 -5.19
C LEU A 56 -8.87 14.06 -6.27
N ALA A 57 -9.56 14.53 -7.32
CA ALA A 57 -9.94 13.68 -8.45
C ALA A 57 -8.72 13.08 -9.16
N GLU A 58 -7.64 13.84 -9.31
CA GLU A 58 -6.38 13.34 -9.87
C GLU A 58 -5.74 12.27 -8.99
N PHE A 59 -5.71 12.47 -7.67
CA PHE A 59 -5.18 11.49 -6.73
C PHE A 59 -6.01 10.20 -6.75
N GLU A 60 -7.33 10.30 -6.79
CA GLU A 60 -8.23 9.16 -6.88
C GLU A 60 -8.03 8.39 -8.19
N ALA A 61 -7.91 9.10 -9.31
CA ALA A 61 -7.67 8.48 -10.61
C ALA A 61 -6.32 7.75 -10.64
N GLN A 62 -5.28 8.33 -10.05
CA GLN A 62 -3.97 7.70 -9.95
C GLN A 62 -4.01 6.48 -9.04
N GLY A 63 -4.71 6.58 -7.91
CA GLY A 63 -4.92 5.45 -6.99
C GLY A 63 -5.64 4.29 -7.66
N ALA A 64 -6.66 4.58 -8.46
CA ALA A 64 -7.39 3.57 -9.22
C ALA A 64 -6.48 2.82 -10.21
N LYS A 65 -5.61 3.54 -10.91
CA LYS A 65 -4.62 2.92 -11.83
C LYS A 65 -3.67 2.00 -11.08
N VAL A 66 -3.17 2.46 -9.93
CA VAL A 66 -2.24 1.69 -9.09
C VAL A 66 -2.89 0.39 -8.63
N ILE A 67 -4.09 0.47 -8.06
CA ILE A 67 -4.74 -0.72 -7.51
C ILE A 67 -5.17 -1.69 -8.61
N ASN A 68 -5.65 -1.19 -9.74
CA ASN A 68 -6.06 -2.04 -10.86
C ASN A 68 -4.88 -2.81 -11.44
N ARG A 69 -3.73 -2.18 -11.60
CA ARG A 69 -2.51 -2.84 -12.07
C ARG A 69 -2.06 -3.95 -11.12
N ALA A 70 -2.02 -3.65 -9.82
CA ALA A 70 -1.62 -4.62 -8.81
C ALA A 70 -2.59 -5.80 -8.76
N CYS A 71 -3.88 -5.51 -8.85
CA CYS A 71 -4.93 -6.52 -8.87
C CYS A 71 -4.81 -7.46 -10.09
N ASP A 72 -4.55 -6.89 -11.26
CA ASP A 72 -4.34 -7.67 -12.49
C ASP A 72 -3.13 -8.60 -12.38
N ILE A 73 -2.04 -8.13 -11.78
CA ILE A 73 -0.85 -8.97 -11.53
C ILE A 73 -1.23 -10.16 -10.65
N ALA A 74 -1.93 -9.91 -9.54
CA ALA A 74 -2.32 -10.97 -8.61
C ALA A 74 -3.28 -11.98 -9.24
N HIS A 75 -4.27 -11.51 -9.99
CA HIS A 75 -5.20 -12.38 -10.72
C HIS A 75 -4.47 -13.24 -11.75
N GLY A 76 -3.52 -12.65 -12.47
CA GLY A 76 -2.71 -13.38 -13.46
C GLY A 76 -1.88 -14.48 -12.86
N GLU A 77 -1.51 -14.36 -11.60
CA GLU A 77 -0.73 -15.36 -10.86
C GLU A 77 -1.61 -16.41 -10.15
N GLY A 78 -2.93 -16.28 -10.24
CA GLY A 78 -3.86 -17.28 -9.74
C GLY A 78 -4.10 -17.28 -8.24
N VAL A 79 -3.74 -16.22 -7.53
CA VAL A 79 -3.99 -16.11 -6.09
C VAL A 79 -5.35 -15.44 -5.82
N LYS A 80 -5.99 -15.85 -4.72
CA LYS A 80 -7.22 -15.20 -4.27
C LYS A 80 -6.89 -13.80 -3.76
N VAL A 81 -7.46 -12.79 -4.37
CA VAL A 81 -7.16 -11.40 -4.06
C VAL A 81 -8.42 -10.58 -3.82
N THR A 82 -8.39 -9.74 -2.79
CA THR A 82 -9.36 -8.70 -2.53
C THR A 82 -8.67 -7.35 -2.70
N CYS A 83 -9.13 -6.58 -3.67
CA CYS A 83 -8.56 -5.28 -3.98
C CYS A 83 -9.41 -4.19 -3.35
N LYS A 84 -8.82 -3.48 -2.40
CA LYS A 84 -9.43 -2.31 -1.81
C LYS A 84 -8.74 -1.08 -2.38
N GLY A 85 -9.43 -0.43 -3.30
CA GLY A 85 -9.05 0.89 -3.71
C GLY A 85 -9.17 1.85 -2.55
N GLU A 86 -8.52 2.93 -2.70
CA GLU A 86 -8.33 4.08 -1.86
C GLU A 86 -9.29 4.34 -0.72
N ASN A 87 -8.80 4.35 0.47
CA ASN A 87 -9.41 5.18 1.50
C ASN A 87 -8.65 6.50 1.52
N THR A 88 -9.34 7.60 1.29
CA THR A 88 -8.77 8.91 1.51
C THR A 88 -8.50 9.06 2.99
N ALA A 89 -7.24 9.20 3.36
CA ALA A 89 -6.85 9.28 4.76
C ALA A 89 -5.79 10.36 4.96
N PRO A 90 -5.81 11.07 6.11
CA PRO A 90 -4.80 12.07 6.42
C PRO A 90 -3.42 11.45 6.66
N SER A 91 -3.36 10.20 7.07
CA SER A 91 -2.12 9.47 7.32
C SER A 91 -2.15 8.12 6.63
N ILE A 92 -1.23 7.91 5.70
CA ILE A 92 -1.10 6.64 4.97
C ILE A 92 -0.73 5.48 5.91
N PRO A 93 0.27 5.61 6.80
CA PRO A 93 0.59 4.52 7.73
C PRO A 93 -0.56 4.15 8.64
N ASP A 94 -1.30 5.12 9.17
CA ASP A 94 -2.44 4.86 10.03
C ASP A 94 -3.54 4.10 9.29
N ALA A 95 -3.82 4.47 8.05
CA ALA A 95 -4.81 3.76 7.23
C ALA A 95 -4.41 2.29 6.99
N ILE A 96 -3.13 2.03 6.78
CA ILE A 96 -2.61 0.66 6.58
C ILE A 96 -2.78 -0.16 7.88
N VAL A 97 -2.38 0.41 9.00
CA VAL A 97 -2.47 -0.25 10.31
C VAL A 97 -3.94 -0.51 10.68
N ASP A 98 -4.81 0.47 10.50
CA ASP A 98 -6.24 0.34 10.78
C ASP A 98 -6.89 -0.73 9.91
N PHE A 99 -6.53 -0.79 8.63
CA PHE A 99 -7.01 -1.83 7.73
C PHE A 99 -6.56 -3.23 8.18
N ALA A 100 -5.29 -3.36 8.53
CA ALA A 100 -4.73 -4.64 9.00
C ALA A 100 -5.44 -5.13 10.27
N GLU A 101 -5.74 -4.21 11.17
CA GLU A 101 -6.45 -4.50 12.41
C GLU A 101 -7.90 -4.92 12.15
N LYS A 102 -8.61 -4.16 11.35
CA LYS A 102 -10.02 -4.40 11.00
C LYS A 102 -10.21 -5.74 10.28
N GLU A 103 -9.36 -6.05 9.33
CA GLU A 103 -9.46 -7.27 8.52
C GLU A 103 -8.74 -8.47 9.17
N LYS A 104 -8.14 -8.30 10.32
CA LYS A 104 -7.38 -9.34 11.04
C LYS A 104 -6.29 -9.96 10.17
N VAL A 105 -5.50 -9.12 9.57
CA VAL A 105 -4.38 -9.52 8.71
C VAL A 105 -3.30 -10.22 9.54
N ASP A 106 -2.75 -11.30 9.02
CA ASP A 106 -1.70 -12.08 9.68
C ASP A 106 -0.31 -11.55 9.36
N LEU A 107 -0.14 -10.99 8.17
CA LEU A 107 1.17 -10.53 7.68
C LEU A 107 0.99 -9.33 6.77
N ILE A 108 1.76 -8.29 7.01
CA ILE A 108 1.90 -7.17 6.06
C ILE A 108 3.22 -7.37 5.31
N VAL A 109 3.16 -7.34 3.99
CA VAL A 109 4.36 -7.39 3.13
C VAL A 109 4.49 -6.03 2.47
N ILE A 110 5.56 -5.32 2.77
CA ILE A 110 5.74 -3.92 2.37
C ILE A 110 7.15 -3.68 1.82
N GLY A 111 7.27 -2.80 0.84
CA GLY A 111 8.57 -2.37 0.33
C GLY A 111 9.29 -1.46 1.32
N THR A 112 10.62 -1.41 1.24
CA THR A 112 11.42 -0.55 2.11
C THR A 112 11.22 0.94 1.85
N LYS A 113 10.79 1.30 0.63
CA LYS A 113 10.65 2.69 0.16
C LYS A 113 9.43 2.81 -0.73
N GLY A 114 8.99 4.02 -0.98
CA GLY A 114 7.95 4.33 -1.95
C GLY A 114 8.48 5.24 -3.05
N LEU A 115 7.63 6.14 -3.53
CA LEU A 115 7.94 7.07 -4.61
C LEU A 115 8.84 8.25 -4.20
N GLY A 116 9.02 8.47 -2.91
CA GLY A 116 9.82 9.59 -2.40
C GLY A 116 11.32 9.40 -2.55
N PRO A 117 12.11 10.44 -2.20
CA PRO A 117 13.57 10.34 -2.21
C PRO A 117 14.05 9.23 -1.28
N SER A 118 15.06 8.49 -1.74
CA SER A 118 15.56 7.34 -0.99
C SER A 118 17.02 7.52 -0.60
N SER A 119 17.38 7.01 0.58
CA SER A 119 18.74 6.89 1.07
C SER A 119 19.04 5.42 1.35
N ARG A 120 20.27 4.99 1.07
CA ARG A 120 20.67 3.59 1.28
C ARG A 120 20.56 3.12 2.73
N PHE A 121 20.55 4.04 3.68
CA PHE A 121 20.51 3.72 5.12
C PHE A 121 19.15 3.99 5.75
N ARG A 122 18.18 4.46 4.96
CA ARG A 122 16.85 4.80 5.47
C ARG A 122 15.78 3.90 4.90
N MET A 123 14.98 3.35 5.80
CA MET A 123 13.69 2.82 5.45
C MET A 123 12.73 4.00 5.20
N GLY A 124 11.82 3.88 4.23
CA GLY A 124 10.83 4.91 3.95
C GLY A 124 9.96 5.23 5.18
N SER A 125 9.39 6.43 5.23
CA SER A 125 8.60 6.90 6.37
C SER A 125 7.36 6.03 6.61
N VAL A 126 6.67 5.62 5.56
CA VAL A 126 5.49 4.75 5.64
C VAL A 126 5.89 3.38 6.20
N ALA A 127 6.91 2.75 5.60
CA ALA A 127 7.38 1.43 6.04
C ALA A 127 7.84 1.45 7.50
N SER A 128 8.58 2.47 7.92
CA SER A 128 9.05 2.61 9.30
C SER A 128 7.90 2.68 10.30
N LYS A 129 6.88 3.47 10.01
CA LYS A 129 5.71 3.62 10.88
C LYS A 129 4.85 2.37 10.92
N VAL A 130 4.67 1.70 9.77
CA VAL A 130 3.92 0.45 9.71
C VAL A 130 4.62 -0.64 10.54
N VAL A 131 5.93 -0.80 10.38
CA VAL A 131 6.70 -1.77 11.18
C VAL A 131 6.52 -1.52 12.67
N ARG A 132 6.56 -0.25 13.09
CA ARG A 132 6.46 0.12 14.50
C ARG A 132 5.08 -0.12 15.11
N HIS A 133 4.01 0.09 14.34
CA HIS A 133 2.64 0.14 14.83
C HIS A 133 1.73 -0.99 14.34
N ALA A 134 2.18 -1.85 13.46
CA ALA A 134 1.36 -2.92 12.91
C ALA A 134 0.84 -3.88 14.00
N PRO A 135 -0.41 -4.35 13.89
CA PRO A 135 -0.98 -5.32 14.83
C PRO A 135 -0.51 -6.76 14.56
N CYS A 136 0.31 -6.96 13.54
CA CYS A 136 0.76 -8.27 13.07
C CYS A 136 2.22 -8.21 12.62
N SER A 137 2.75 -9.34 12.19
CA SER A 137 4.10 -9.42 11.62
C SER A 137 4.20 -8.61 10.32
N VAL A 138 5.39 -8.06 10.08
CA VAL A 138 5.66 -7.27 8.88
C VAL A 138 6.90 -7.84 8.20
N TYR A 139 6.75 -8.17 6.93
CA TYR A 139 7.85 -8.57 6.07
C TYR A 139 8.23 -7.36 5.22
N VAL A 140 9.42 -6.83 5.43
CA VAL A 140 9.93 -5.70 4.66
C VAL A 140 10.79 -6.23 3.52
N VAL A 141 10.35 -5.96 2.30
CA VAL A 141 11.02 -6.45 1.09
C VAL A 141 11.97 -5.41 0.57
N LYS A 142 13.22 -5.79 0.39
CA LYS A 142 14.21 -4.95 -0.26
C LYS A 142 14.19 -5.23 -1.76
N LYS A 143 14.15 -4.17 -2.55
CA LYS A 143 14.30 -4.32 -3.99
C LYS A 143 15.74 -4.70 -4.30
N LYS A 144 15.92 -5.76 -5.08
CA LYS A 144 17.23 -6.13 -5.63
C LYS A 144 17.60 -5.15 -6.74
N GLU A 145 18.76 -4.58 -6.66
CA GLU A 145 19.32 -3.73 -7.70
C GLU A 145 20.06 -4.58 -8.74
#